data_fffb41a3fc571985f1d5b7acc32b2ca3
#
_entry.id   fffb41a3fc571985f1d5b7acc32b2ca3
#
_cell.length_a   1.000
_cell.length_b   1.000
_cell.length_c   1.000
_cell.angle_alpha   90.00
_cell.angle_beta   90.00
_cell.angle_gamma   90.00
#
_symmetry.space_group_name_H-M   'P 1'
#
loop_
_entity.id
_entity.type
_entity.pdbx_description
1 polymer ?
#
loop_
_entity_poly.entity_id
_entity_poly.type
_entity_poly.pdbx_seq_one_letter_code
_entity_poly.pdbx_strand_id
1 'polypeptide(L)'
;PVESWDDYGQREQTRREHLVELQTVFGFQPFTMSHYRQAVHTLIELALQTDKGIVLASALIEHLRRQSIILPALNAIERASAEAITRANRHIYETLSEPLSNGHRHRLDELLKRRDNGKTTWLAWLRQSPIKPNSRHMLEHIERLKAWQALDLPSGIERAVHQNRLLKIAREGGQMTPADLAKFEPQRRYATLVALAIEGMATVTDEIIDLHDRILGKLFNAAKNKHQQQFQASG
;
A
#
# COMPACT_ATOMS: atom_id res chain seq x y z
N PRO A 1 -22.24 -36.51 -27.76
CA PRO A 1 -20.91 -36.24 -27.26
C PRO A 1 -20.63 -34.75 -27.27
N VAL A 2 -19.90 -34.26 -26.24
CA VAL A 2 -19.44 -32.87 -26.20
C VAL A 2 -18.14 -32.82 -27.00
N GLU A 3 -18.11 -32.06 -28.06
CA GLU A 3 -16.95 -31.95 -28.97
C GLU A 3 -15.97 -30.83 -28.56
N SER A 4 -16.47 -29.82 -27.85
CA SER A 4 -15.67 -28.72 -27.36
C SER A 4 -16.12 -28.24 -25.96
N TRP A 5 -15.30 -27.46 -25.27
CA TRP A 5 -15.66 -26.81 -23.99
C TRP A 5 -16.82 -25.82 -24.16
N ASP A 6 -16.91 -25.16 -25.31
CA ASP A 6 -18.00 -24.24 -25.62
C ASP A 6 -19.33 -24.96 -25.74
N ASP A 7 -19.35 -26.17 -26.36
CA ASP A 7 -20.53 -27.03 -26.41
C ASP A 7 -20.98 -27.50 -25.04
N TYR A 8 -20.04 -27.79 -24.13
CA TYR A 8 -20.36 -28.17 -22.77
C TYR A 8 -21.09 -27.03 -22.04
N GLY A 9 -20.63 -25.77 -22.23
CA GLY A 9 -21.23 -24.59 -21.63
C GLY A 9 -22.70 -24.40 -22.06
N GLN A 10 -23.08 -24.79 -23.23
CA GLN A 10 -24.42 -24.62 -23.80
C GLN A 10 -25.41 -25.77 -23.44
N ARG A 11 -24.91 -26.93 -22.99
CA ARG A 11 -25.73 -28.11 -22.62
C ARG A 11 -26.08 -28.11 -21.17
N GLU A 12 -27.16 -27.40 -20.82
CA GLU A 12 -27.59 -27.25 -19.40
C GLU A 12 -27.94 -28.62 -18.76
N GLN A 13 -28.51 -29.54 -19.48
CA GLN A 13 -28.83 -30.87 -18.97
C GLN A 13 -27.55 -31.64 -18.59
N THR A 14 -26.57 -31.70 -19.50
CA THR A 14 -25.27 -32.35 -19.22
C THR A 14 -24.56 -31.75 -18.03
N ARG A 15 -24.62 -30.43 -17.88
CA ARG A 15 -24.06 -29.76 -16.70
C ARG A 15 -24.76 -30.14 -15.40
N ARG A 16 -26.09 -30.26 -15.42
CA ARG A 16 -26.88 -30.72 -14.27
C ARG A 16 -26.56 -32.16 -13.90
N GLU A 17 -26.47 -33.06 -14.90
CA GLU A 17 -26.08 -34.45 -14.69
C GLU A 17 -24.71 -34.58 -14.05
N HIS A 18 -23.70 -33.87 -14.53
CA HIS A 18 -22.35 -33.84 -13.95
C HIS A 18 -22.36 -33.27 -12.55
N LEU A 19 -23.15 -32.22 -12.26
CA LEU A 19 -23.27 -31.68 -10.91
C LEU A 19 -23.86 -32.69 -9.93
N VAL A 20 -24.92 -33.44 -10.36
CA VAL A 20 -25.51 -34.52 -9.57
C VAL A 20 -24.49 -35.64 -9.31
N GLU A 21 -23.73 -36.01 -10.34
CA GLU A 21 -22.67 -37.00 -10.21
C GLU A 21 -21.58 -36.56 -9.22
N LEU A 22 -21.07 -35.32 -9.33
CA LEU A 22 -20.10 -34.76 -8.39
C LEU A 22 -20.63 -34.78 -6.96
N GLN A 23 -21.91 -34.48 -6.76
CA GLN A 23 -22.54 -34.46 -5.44
C GLN A 23 -22.72 -35.88 -4.85
N THR A 24 -23.22 -36.82 -5.69
CA THR A 24 -23.61 -38.17 -5.21
C THR A 24 -22.44 -39.15 -5.16
N VAL A 25 -21.57 -39.11 -6.16
CA VAL A 25 -20.43 -40.07 -6.29
C VAL A 25 -19.19 -39.57 -5.57
N PHE A 26 -18.87 -38.30 -5.70
CA PHE A 26 -17.65 -37.74 -5.14
C PHE A 26 -17.84 -36.94 -3.83
N GLY A 27 -19.07 -36.81 -3.35
CA GLY A 27 -19.38 -36.13 -2.10
C GLY A 27 -19.19 -34.61 -2.14
N PHE A 28 -19.17 -33.99 -3.33
CA PHE A 28 -19.05 -32.55 -3.44
C PHE A 28 -20.32 -31.83 -2.98
N GLN A 29 -20.15 -30.75 -2.26
CA GLN A 29 -21.23 -29.92 -1.77
C GLN A 29 -21.49 -28.72 -2.69
N PRO A 30 -22.75 -28.29 -2.88
CA PRO A 30 -23.05 -27.08 -3.63
C PRO A 30 -22.57 -25.85 -2.89
N PHE A 31 -22.07 -24.85 -3.63
CA PHE A 31 -21.71 -23.56 -3.06
C PHE A 31 -22.96 -22.80 -2.62
N THR A 32 -23.01 -22.41 -1.34
CA THR A 32 -24.15 -21.72 -0.72
C THR A 32 -23.75 -20.33 -0.20
N MET A 33 -24.74 -19.54 0.22
CA MET A 33 -24.48 -18.23 0.88
C MET A 33 -23.74 -18.38 2.21
N SER A 34 -23.84 -19.52 2.88
CA SER A 34 -23.03 -19.81 4.06
C SER A 34 -21.56 -19.93 3.69
N HIS A 35 -21.26 -20.69 2.63
CA HIS A 35 -19.91 -20.83 2.10
C HIS A 35 -19.34 -19.48 1.62
N TYR A 36 -20.17 -18.65 0.99
CA TYR A 36 -19.75 -17.30 0.59
C TYR A 36 -19.32 -16.45 1.80
N ARG A 37 -20.13 -16.41 2.86
CA ARG A 37 -19.80 -15.63 4.07
C ARG A 37 -18.54 -16.14 4.76
N GLN A 38 -18.39 -17.45 4.86
CA GLN A 38 -17.20 -18.09 5.42
C GLN A 38 -15.96 -17.79 4.57
N ALA A 39 -16.08 -17.87 3.24
CA ALA A 39 -15.03 -17.52 2.31
C ALA A 39 -14.56 -16.08 2.47
N VAL A 40 -15.49 -15.12 2.51
CA VAL A 40 -15.15 -13.70 2.75
C VAL A 40 -14.42 -13.56 4.09
N HIS A 41 -14.91 -14.18 5.16
CA HIS A 41 -14.26 -14.11 6.48
C HIS A 41 -12.82 -14.65 6.45
N THR A 42 -12.63 -15.83 5.85
CA THR A 42 -11.28 -16.43 5.70
C THR A 42 -10.34 -15.57 4.86
N LEU A 43 -10.86 -14.95 3.80
CA LEU A 43 -10.06 -14.09 2.92
C LEU A 43 -9.64 -12.77 3.56
N ILE A 44 -10.33 -12.28 4.60
CA ILE A 44 -9.96 -11.01 5.28
C ILE A 44 -8.53 -11.09 5.83
N GLU A 45 -8.14 -12.20 6.47
CA GLU A 45 -6.79 -12.38 7.01
C GLU A 45 -5.70 -12.24 5.93
N LEU A 46 -5.95 -12.82 4.75
CA LEU A 46 -5.06 -12.66 3.61
C LEU A 46 -5.13 -11.24 3.04
N ALA A 47 -6.31 -10.65 3.00
CA ALA A 47 -6.52 -9.29 2.48
C ALA A 47 -5.87 -8.21 3.38
N LEU A 48 -5.63 -8.48 4.66
CA LEU A 48 -4.82 -7.63 5.54
C LEU A 48 -3.34 -7.60 5.15
N GLN A 49 -2.86 -8.59 4.40
CA GLN A 49 -1.47 -8.68 3.96
C GLN A 49 -1.28 -8.23 2.50
N THR A 50 -2.27 -8.48 1.65
CA THR A 50 -2.23 -8.15 0.21
C THR A 50 -3.62 -7.78 -0.31
N ASP A 51 -3.67 -6.87 -1.26
CA ASP A 51 -4.91 -6.48 -1.96
C ASP A 51 -4.95 -6.97 -3.42
N LYS A 52 -4.06 -7.90 -3.77
CA LYS A 52 -4.05 -8.50 -5.11
C LYS A 52 -5.22 -9.46 -5.27
N GLY A 53 -6.28 -9.05 -5.98
CA GLY A 53 -7.50 -9.84 -6.18
C GLY A 53 -7.22 -11.25 -6.70
N ILE A 54 -6.24 -11.41 -7.60
CA ILE A 54 -5.86 -12.72 -8.13
C ILE A 54 -5.32 -13.66 -7.05
N VAL A 55 -4.58 -13.15 -6.06
CA VAL A 55 -4.05 -13.94 -4.95
C VAL A 55 -5.19 -14.43 -4.06
N LEU A 56 -6.15 -13.53 -3.76
CA LEU A 56 -7.32 -13.89 -2.96
C LEU A 56 -8.21 -14.89 -3.69
N ALA A 57 -8.45 -14.68 -4.99
CA ALA A 57 -9.24 -15.59 -5.81
C ALA A 57 -8.62 -16.99 -5.87
N SER A 58 -7.30 -17.08 -6.08
CA SER A 58 -6.58 -18.36 -6.08
C SER A 58 -6.66 -19.07 -4.73
N ALA A 59 -6.48 -18.32 -3.62
CA ALA A 59 -6.60 -18.87 -2.28
C ALA A 59 -8.03 -19.39 -2.00
N LEU A 60 -9.06 -18.66 -2.47
CA LEU A 60 -10.46 -19.08 -2.34
C LEU A 60 -10.73 -20.37 -3.12
N ILE A 61 -10.31 -20.44 -4.38
CA ILE A 61 -10.47 -21.63 -5.21
C ILE A 61 -9.84 -22.86 -4.52
N GLU A 62 -8.62 -22.69 -4.03
CA GLU A 62 -7.91 -23.76 -3.33
C GLU A 62 -8.64 -24.19 -2.03
N HIS A 63 -9.12 -23.22 -1.26
CA HIS A 63 -9.91 -23.46 -0.04
C HIS A 63 -11.18 -24.26 -0.34
N LEU A 64 -11.98 -23.86 -1.34
CA LEU A 64 -13.20 -24.52 -1.72
C LEU A 64 -12.93 -25.96 -2.23
N ARG A 65 -11.88 -26.15 -3.03
CA ARG A 65 -11.48 -27.48 -3.51
C ARG A 65 -11.11 -28.43 -2.39
N ARG A 66 -10.36 -27.98 -1.40
CA ARG A 66 -9.99 -28.78 -0.21
C ARG A 66 -11.22 -29.20 0.61
N GLN A 67 -12.27 -28.40 0.60
CA GLN A 67 -13.52 -28.69 1.30
C GLN A 67 -14.53 -29.49 0.44
N SER A 68 -14.14 -29.94 -0.75
CA SER A 68 -15.02 -30.61 -1.70
C SER A 68 -16.27 -29.78 -2.01
N ILE A 69 -16.13 -28.46 -2.15
CA ILE A 69 -17.18 -27.53 -2.53
C ILE A 69 -17.08 -27.26 -4.03
N ILE A 70 -18.21 -27.40 -4.75
CA ILE A 70 -18.31 -27.08 -6.17
C ILE A 70 -18.01 -25.59 -6.35
N LEU A 71 -17.06 -25.28 -7.26
CA LEU A 71 -16.65 -23.92 -7.50
C LEU A 71 -17.83 -23.08 -8.03
N PRO A 72 -18.09 -21.91 -7.44
CA PRO A 72 -19.10 -21.00 -7.96
C PRO A 72 -18.63 -20.33 -9.26
N ALA A 73 -19.54 -19.61 -9.91
CA ALA A 73 -19.18 -18.79 -11.06
C ALA A 73 -18.11 -17.76 -10.70
N LEU A 74 -17.25 -17.40 -11.66
CA LEU A 74 -16.10 -16.50 -11.47
C LEU A 74 -16.50 -15.18 -10.80
N ASN A 75 -17.63 -14.60 -11.19
CA ASN A 75 -18.15 -13.36 -10.61
C ASN A 75 -18.43 -13.46 -9.08
N ALA A 76 -18.74 -14.65 -8.58
CA ALA A 76 -18.93 -14.84 -7.14
C ALA A 76 -17.57 -14.87 -6.40
N ILE A 77 -16.54 -15.45 -7.03
CA ILE A 77 -15.16 -15.45 -6.51
C ILE A 77 -14.62 -14.01 -6.49
N GLU A 78 -14.80 -13.27 -7.57
CA GLU A 78 -14.41 -11.86 -7.66
C GLU A 78 -15.09 -10.99 -6.62
N ARG A 79 -16.42 -11.15 -6.43
CA ARG A 79 -17.17 -10.41 -5.40
C ARG A 79 -16.69 -10.73 -3.99
N ALA A 80 -16.44 -12.01 -3.68
CA ALA A 80 -15.93 -12.40 -2.37
C ALA A 80 -14.54 -11.80 -2.10
N SER A 81 -13.65 -11.81 -3.09
CA SER A 81 -12.33 -11.20 -3.01
C SER A 81 -12.42 -9.67 -2.82
N ALA A 82 -13.26 -8.99 -3.60
CA ALA A 82 -13.46 -7.54 -3.50
C ALA A 82 -14.08 -7.14 -2.15
N GLU A 83 -15.03 -7.92 -1.65
CA GLU A 83 -15.64 -7.69 -0.34
C GLU A 83 -14.61 -7.87 0.80
N ALA A 84 -13.78 -8.91 0.73
CA ALA A 84 -12.71 -9.14 1.70
C ALA A 84 -11.70 -7.98 1.70
N ILE A 85 -11.28 -7.50 0.52
CA ILE A 85 -10.39 -6.34 0.39
C ILE A 85 -11.03 -5.08 1.00
N THR A 86 -12.32 -4.86 0.74
CA THR A 86 -13.05 -3.70 1.26
C THR A 86 -13.11 -3.72 2.79
N ARG A 87 -13.41 -4.89 3.38
CA ARG A 87 -13.44 -5.07 4.84
C ARG A 87 -12.06 -4.92 5.46
N ALA A 88 -11.02 -5.50 4.83
CA ALA A 88 -9.64 -5.33 5.26
C ALA A 88 -9.18 -3.87 5.19
N ASN A 89 -9.54 -3.12 4.14
CA ASN A 89 -9.24 -1.70 4.04
C ASN A 89 -9.86 -0.90 5.19
N ARG A 90 -11.14 -1.16 5.50
CA ARG A 90 -11.81 -0.50 6.63
C ARG A 90 -11.07 -0.77 7.93
N HIS A 91 -10.75 -2.02 8.21
CA HIS A 91 -10.01 -2.41 9.41
C HIS A 91 -8.63 -1.72 9.48
N ILE A 92 -7.88 -1.67 8.37
CA ILE A 92 -6.60 -0.96 8.29
C ILE A 92 -6.76 0.54 8.57
N TYR A 93 -7.80 1.17 8.01
CA TYR A 93 -8.05 2.60 8.24
C TYR A 93 -8.42 2.89 9.71
N GLU A 94 -9.22 2.03 10.32
CA GLU A 94 -9.54 2.09 11.74
C GLU A 94 -8.27 1.92 12.58
N THR A 95 -7.49 0.86 12.35
CA THR A 95 -6.25 0.55 13.07
C THR A 95 -5.24 1.71 13.05
N LEU A 96 -5.10 2.39 11.92
CA LEU A 96 -4.17 3.53 11.78
C LEU A 96 -4.76 4.85 12.31
N SER A 97 -6.08 5.00 12.38
CA SER A 97 -6.70 6.27 12.78
C SER A 97 -7.15 6.31 14.24
N GLU A 98 -7.49 5.17 14.85
CA GLU A 98 -7.96 5.11 16.23
C GLU A 98 -6.93 5.59 17.27
N PRO A 99 -5.64 5.24 17.18
CA PRO A 99 -4.64 5.68 18.16
C PRO A 99 -4.35 7.18 18.12
N LEU A 100 -4.86 7.91 17.12
CA LEU A 100 -4.57 9.32 16.92
C LEU A 100 -5.35 10.21 17.88
N SER A 101 -4.64 10.95 18.72
CA SER A 101 -5.20 12.02 19.54
C SER A 101 -5.71 13.19 18.65
N ASN A 102 -6.48 14.09 19.24
CA ASN A 102 -6.89 15.32 18.54
C ASN A 102 -5.69 16.17 18.10
N GLY A 103 -4.60 16.17 18.88
CA GLY A 103 -3.35 16.84 18.52
C GLY A 103 -2.70 16.24 17.29
N HIS A 104 -2.65 14.90 17.18
CA HIS A 104 -2.15 14.21 15.99
C HIS A 104 -3.00 14.54 14.76
N ARG A 105 -4.32 14.46 14.88
CA ARG A 105 -5.26 14.77 13.79
C ARG A 105 -5.11 16.21 13.30
N HIS A 106 -4.98 17.16 14.23
CA HIS A 106 -4.75 18.57 13.89
C HIS A 106 -3.44 18.73 13.10
N ARG A 107 -2.32 18.16 13.55
CA ARG A 107 -1.03 18.23 12.84
C ARG A 107 -1.10 17.59 11.46
N LEU A 108 -1.82 16.46 11.31
CA LEU A 108 -2.04 15.81 10.02
C LEU A 108 -2.90 16.67 9.07
N ASP A 109 -3.94 17.32 9.57
CA ASP A 109 -4.77 18.23 8.77
C ASP A 109 -4.00 19.48 8.32
N GLU A 110 -3.05 19.98 9.13
CA GLU A 110 -2.16 21.08 8.74
C GLU A 110 -1.32 20.73 7.50
N LEU A 111 -0.96 19.47 7.29
CA LEU A 111 -0.24 19.05 6.08
C LEU A 111 -0.98 19.39 4.78
N LEU A 112 -2.30 19.41 4.82
CA LEU A 112 -3.16 19.72 3.66
C LEU A 112 -3.32 21.20 3.41
N LYS A 113 -2.95 22.06 4.38
CA LYS A 113 -3.06 23.52 4.27
C LYS A 113 -1.85 24.12 3.53
N ARG A 114 -2.04 25.33 3.03
CA ARG A 114 -0.97 26.10 2.41
C ARG A 114 0.04 26.58 3.44
N ARG A 115 1.32 26.56 3.08
CA ARG A 115 2.40 27.19 3.85
C ARG A 115 2.28 28.72 3.82
N ASP A 116 2.96 29.37 4.72
CA ASP A 116 2.97 30.86 4.83
C ASP A 116 3.42 31.55 3.54
N ASN A 117 4.23 30.88 2.71
CA ASN A 117 4.61 31.39 1.39
C ASN A 117 3.48 31.40 0.35
N GLY A 118 2.32 30.84 0.68
CA GLY A 118 1.09 30.81 -0.13
C GLY A 118 1.14 29.99 -1.42
N LYS A 119 2.30 29.45 -1.81
CA LYS A 119 2.53 28.78 -3.10
C LYS A 119 2.26 27.29 -3.06
N THR A 120 2.63 26.62 -1.98
CA THR A 120 2.53 25.15 -1.85
C THR A 120 1.91 24.75 -0.52
N THR A 121 1.30 23.57 -0.45
CA THR A 121 0.89 22.98 0.83
C THR A 121 2.07 22.38 1.56
N TRP A 122 1.93 22.14 2.87
CA TRP A 122 2.95 21.45 3.65
C TRP A 122 3.26 20.07 3.07
N LEU A 123 2.24 19.30 2.72
CA LEU A 123 2.40 17.97 2.15
C LEU A 123 3.12 18.00 0.79
N ALA A 124 2.79 18.96 -0.07
CA ALA A 124 3.46 19.10 -1.36
C ALA A 124 4.95 19.47 -1.21
N TRP A 125 5.30 20.30 -0.22
CA TRP A 125 6.68 20.62 0.08
C TRP A 125 7.43 19.43 0.66
N LEU A 126 6.82 18.68 1.56
CA LEU A 126 7.43 17.49 2.19
C LEU A 126 7.75 16.37 1.18
N ARG A 127 7.02 16.30 0.08
CA ARG A 127 7.20 15.30 -0.99
C ARG A 127 8.26 15.69 -2.05
N GLN A 128 8.88 16.86 -1.93
CA GLN A 128 9.88 17.27 -2.93
C GLN A 128 11.18 16.51 -2.74
N SER A 129 11.65 15.86 -3.80
CA SER A 129 12.98 15.21 -3.82
C SER A 129 14.12 16.21 -4.07
N PRO A 130 15.36 15.88 -3.68
CA PRO A 130 16.52 16.77 -3.86
C PRO A 130 16.87 16.90 -5.34
N ILE A 131 17.15 18.12 -5.76
CA ILE A 131 17.50 18.42 -7.17
C ILE A 131 19.00 18.22 -7.43
N LYS A 132 19.85 18.59 -6.47
CA LYS A 132 21.32 18.56 -6.60
C LYS A 132 22.01 18.18 -5.29
N PRO A 133 23.11 17.39 -5.33
CA PRO A 133 23.89 17.08 -4.14
C PRO A 133 24.76 18.27 -3.75
N ASN A 134 24.28 19.09 -2.84
CA ASN A 134 24.98 20.19 -2.18
C ASN A 134 24.44 20.39 -0.75
N SER A 135 25.21 21.10 0.06
CA SER A 135 24.89 21.34 1.47
C SER A 135 23.54 22.03 1.70
N ARG A 136 23.14 22.93 0.81
CA ARG A 136 21.84 23.62 0.90
C ARG A 136 20.67 22.65 0.79
N HIS A 137 20.65 21.80 -0.23
CA HIS A 137 19.59 20.81 -0.40
C HIS A 137 19.60 19.75 0.71
N MET A 138 20.77 19.42 1.25
CA MET A 138 20.89 18.56 2.41
C MET A 138 20.21 19.16 3.63
N LEU A 139 20.46 20.44 3.91
CA LEU A 139 19.80 21.16 5.02
C LEU A 139 18.27 21.24 4.82
N GLU A 140 17.81 21.53 3.60
CA GLU A 140 16.37 21.51 3.25
C GLU A 140 15.73 20.13 3.51
N HIS A 141 16.47 19.03 3.26
CA HIS A 141 15.96 17.66 3.55
C HIS A 141 15.94 17.36 5.03
N ILE A 142 16.94 17.82 5.79
CA ILE A 142 16.94 17.71 7.24
C ILE A 142 15.73 18.47 7.83
N GLU A 143 15.39 19.65 7.30
CA GLU A 143 14.19 20.39 7.71
C GLU A 143 12.90 19.61 7.41
N ARG A 144 12.82 18.95 6.24
CA ARG A 144 11.67 18.09 5.90
C ARG A 144 11.56 16.88 6.83
N LEU A 145 12.69 16.24 7.16
CA LEU A 145 12.70 15.13 8.11
C LEU A 145 12.21 15.58 9.49
N LYS A 146 12.70 16.72 9.98
CA LYS A 146 12.23 17.32 11.23
C LYS A 146 10.73 17.64 11.20
N ALA A 147 10.22 18.14 10.08
CA ALA A 147 8.80 18.44 9.93
C ALA A 147 7.93 17.16 9.92
N TRP A 148 8.41 16.06 9.30
CA TRP A 148 7.76 14.76 9.42
C TRP A 148 7.78 14.23 10.86
N GLN A 149 8.91 14.33 11.55
CA GLN A 149 9.06 13.91 12.94
C GLN A 149 8.19 14.72 13.91
N ALA A 150 7.96 16.01 13.60
CA ALA A 150 7.11 16.89 14.41
C ALA A 150 5.62 16.49 14.39
N LEU A 151 5.19 15.58 13.51
CA LEU A 151 3.87 14.96 13.60
C LEU A 151 3.69 14.16 14.87
N ASP A 152 4.81 13.66 15.43
CA ASP A 152 4.86 12.96 16.72
C ASP A 152 3.81 11.83 16.77
N LEU A 153 3.84 10.97 15.75
CA LEU A 153 2.89 9.87 15.61
C LEU A 153 3.03 8.87 16.76
N PRO A 154 1.95 8.17 17.13
CA PRO A 154 2.00 7.15 18.18
C PRO A 154 3.08 6.11 17.90
N SER A 155 3.89 5.78 18.93
CA SER A 155 4.96 4.79 18.81
C SER A 155 4.40 3.42 18.41
N GLY A 156 5.05 2.77 17.45
CA GLY A 156 4.66 1.44 16.98
C GLY A 156 3.54 1.42 15.94
N ILE A 157 2.98 2.58 15.56
CA ILE A 157 1.90 2.67 14.56
C ILE A 157 2.33 2.08 13.20
N GLU A 158 3.63 2.14 12.89
CA GLU A 158 4.23 1.59 11.69
C GLU A 158 4.15 0.05 11.62
N ARG A 159 3.95 -0.61 12.77
CA ARG A 159 3.83 -2.07 12.91
C ARG A 159 2.39 -2.54 13.08
N ALA A 160 1.45 -1.61 13.23
CA ALA A 160 0.05 -1.93 13.48
C ALA A 160 -0.64 -2.61 12.30
N VAL A 161 -0.10 -2.42 11.09
CA VAL A 161 -0.61 -3.02 9.85
C VAL A 161 0.52 -3.63 9.03
N HIS A 162 0.18 -4.58 8.16
CA HIS A 162 1.17 -5.24 7.30
C HIS A 162 1.85 -4.22 6.37
N GLN A 163 3.18 -4.29 6.28
CA GLN A 163 3.99 -3.32 5.54
C GLN A 163 3.57 -3.16 4.07
N ASN A 164 3.24 -4.25 3.36
CA ASN A 164 2.78 -4.14 1.97
C ASN A 164 1.52 -3.27 1.83
N ARG A 165 0.62 -3.35 2.82
CA ARG A 165 -0.62 -2.56 2.83
C ARG A 165 -0.32 -1.09 3.14
N LEU A 166 0.55 -0.85 4.12
CA LEU A 166 1.01 0.49 4.46
C LEU A 166 1.66 1.18 3.26
N LEU A 167 2.63 0.52 2.61
CA LEU A 167 3.31 1.03 1.42
C LEU A 167 2.35 1.29 0.26
N LYS A 168 1.34 0.43 0.06
CA LYS A 168 0.34 0.65 -0.97
C LYS A 168 -0.48 1.90 -0.70
N ILE A 169 -0.98 2.08 0.53
CA ILE A 169 -1.75 3.26 0.93
C ILE A 169 -0.91 4.53 0.76
N ALA A 170 0.36 4.49 1.18
CA ALA A 170 1.29 5.59 1.00
C ALA A 170 1.52 5.93 -0.48
N ARG A 171 1.72 4.91 -1.33
CA ARG A 171 1.92 5.09 -2.77
C ARG A 171 0.69 5.69 -3.47
N GLU A 172 -0.50 5.17 -3.18
CA GLU A 172 -1.76 5.71 -3.72
C GLU A 172 -1.99 7.15 -3.24
N GLY A 173 -1.84 7.40 -1.94
CA GLY A 173 -1.93 8.75 -1.37
C GLY A 173 -0.86 9.68 -1.92
N GLY A 174 0.33 9.16 -2.24
CA GLY A 174 1.43 9.90 -2.86
C GLY A 174 1.11 10.49 -4.23
N GLN A 175 0.23 9.84 -4.98
CA GLN A 175 -0.21 10.29 -6.31
C GLN A 175 -1.37 11.31 -6.24
N MET A 176 -1.97 11.49 -5.07
CA MET A 176 -3.12 12.38 -4.90
C MET A 176 -2.71 13.79 -4.53
N THR A 177 -3.53 14.76 -4.96
CA THR A 177 -3.35 16.14 -4.50
C THR A 177 -3.82 16.29 -3.05
N PRO A 178 -3.29 17.27 -2.29
CA PRO A 178 -3.80 17.58 -0.96
C PRO A 178 -5.31 17.87 -0.92
N ALA A 179 -5.84 18.48 -1.96
CA ALA A 179 -7.27 18.76 -2.10
C ALA A 179 -8.11 17.48 -2.26
N ASP A 180 -7.58 16.45 -2.94
CA ASP A 180 -8.28 15.17 -3.09
C ASP A 180 -8.23 14.37 -1.80
N LEU A 181 -7.10 14.38 -1.09
CA LEU A 181 -6.97 13.77 0.23
C LEU A 181 -7.94 14.38 1.25
N ALA A 182 -8.14 15.71 1.20
CA ALA A 182 -9.07 16.40 2.07
C ALA A 182 -10.55 15.96 1.89
N LYS A 183 -10.91 15.42 0.73
CA LYS A 183 -12.26 14.91 0.42
C LYS A 183 -12.53 13.51 0.99
N PHE A 184 -11.50 12.79 1.42
CA PHE A 184 -11.69 11.45 1.98
C PHE A 184 -12.45 11.51 3.29
N GLU A 185 -13.18 10.41 3.59
CA GLU A 185 -13.71 10.19 4.93
C GLU A 185 -12.59 10.27 5.98
N PRO A 186 -12.87 10.76 7.19
CA PRO A 186 -11.85 11.01 8.20
C PRO A 186 -10.91 9.84 8.46
N GLN A 187 -11.44 8.63 8.64
CA GLN A 187 -10.63 7.44 8.91
C GLN A 187 -9.64 7.15 7.77
N ARG A 188 -10.15 7.13 6.53
CA ARG A 188 -9.31 6.91 5.35
C ARG A 188 -8.28 8.02 5.17
N ARG A 189 -8.69 9.28 5.39
CA ARG A 189 -7.81 10.45 5.29
C ARG A 189 -6.65 10.35 6.26
N TYR A 190 -6.93 10.13 7.54
CA TYR A 190 -5.89 10.03 8.55
C TYR A 190 -5.00 8.81 8.35
N ALA A 191 -5.55 7.64 8.04
CA ALA A 191 -4.77 6.46 7.72
C ALA A 191 -3.81 6.71 6.53
N THR A 192 -4.29 7.39 5.49
CA THR A 192 -3.46 7.74 4.32
C THR A 192 -2.36 8.73 4.69
N LEU A 193 -2.66 9.74 5.50
CA LEU A 193 -1.67 10.73 5.97
C LEU A 193 -0.62 10.10 6.90
N VAL A 194 -1.02 9.18 7.77
CA VAL A 194 -0.11 8.38 8.60
C VAL A 194 0.82 7.53 7.73
N ALA A 195 0.27 6.80 6.76
CA ALA A 195 1.07 6.00 5.84
C ALA A 195 2.07 6.85 5.05
N LEU A 196 1.63 8.02 4.57
CA LEU A 196 2.49 9.00 3.89
C LEU A 196 3.60 9.55 4.80
N ALA A 197 3.30 9.76 6.08
CA ALA A 197 4.31 10.26 7.04
C ALA A 197 5.36 9.19 7.34
N ILE A 198 4.95 7.95 7.53
CA ILE A 198 5.88 6.83 7.77
C ILE A 198 6.81 6.63 6.57
N GLU A 199 6.24 6.51 5.38
CA GLU A 199 7.00 6.34 4.14
C GLU A 199 7.85 7.59 3.82
N GLY A 200 7.31 8.78 4.05
CA GLY A 200 8.02 10.05 3.85
C GLY A 200 9.24 10.19 4.77
N MET A 201 9.14 9.80 6.03
CA MET A 201 10.29 9.78 6.95
C MET A 201 11.38 8.82 6.46
N ALA A 202 11.01 7.61 6.04
CA ALA A 202 11.95 6.63 5.51
C ALA A 202 12.64 7.15 4.23
N THR A 203 11.85 7.60 3.27
CA THR A 203 12.35 8.13 1.99
C THR A 203 13.29 9.32 2.18
N VAL A 204 12.90 10.31 3.00
CA VAL A 204 13.75 11.49 3.25
C VAL A 204 15.03 11.11 3.98
N THR A 205 14.99 10.12 4.88
CA THR A 205 16.20 9.60 5.54
C THR A 205 17.16 9.00 4.54
N ASP A 206 16.67 8.13 3.64
CA ASP A 206 17.48 7.52 2.59
C ASP A 206 18.06 8.57 1.63
N GLU A 207 17.26 9.58 1.27
CA GLU A 207 17.69 10.70 0.43
C GLU A 207 18.80 11.54 1.10
N ILE A 208 18.74 11.75 2.42
CA ILE A 208 19.78 12.46 3.19
C ILE A 208 21.09 11.66 3.17
N ILE A 209 21.01 10.34 3.37
CA ILE A 209 22.19 9.45 3.32
C ILE A 209 22.83 9.49 1.93
N ASP A 210 22.03 9.33 0.87
CA ASP A 210 22.52 9.41 -0.52
C ASP A 210 23.16 10.77 -0.85
N LEU A 211 22.54 11.87 -0.41
CA LEU A 211 23.12 13.21 -0.57
C LEU A 211 24.46 13.37 0.15
N HIS A 212 24.54 12.86 1.37
CA HIS A 212 25.76 12.88 2.16
C HIS A 212 26.89 12.14 1.43
N ASP A 213 26.63 10.92 0.99
CA ASP A 213 27.62 10.10 0.27
C ASP A 213 28.08 10.76 -1.02
N ARG A 214 27.16 11.35 -1.79
CA ARG A 214 27.50 12.11 -3.00
C ARG A 214 28.32 13.37 -2.72
N ILE A 215 28.05 14.08 -1.61
CA ILE A 215 28.83 15.26 -1.21
C ILE A 215 30.23 14.83 -0.80
N LEU A 216 30.37 13.77 0.01
CA LEU A 216 31.68 13.23 0.37
C LEU A 216 32.48 12.79 -0.84
N GLY A 217 31.87 12.04 -1.78
CA GLY A 217 32.51 11.62 -3.01
C GLY A 217 33.06 12.79 -3.83
N LYS A 218 32.32 13.91 -3.93
CA LYS A 218 32.80 15.13 -4.59
C LYS A 218 33.99 15.75 -3.87
N LEU A 219 33.97 15.81 -2.54
CA LEU A 219 35.06 16.36 -1.74
C LEU A 219 36.32 15.52 -1.88
N PHE A 220 36.23 14.20 -1.84
CA PHE A 220 37.36 13.31 -2.06
C PHE A 220 37.96 13.44 -3.45
N ASN A 221 37.13 13.49 -4.49
CA ASN A 221 37.57 13.66 -5.85
C ASN A 221 38.25 15.03 -6.04
N ALA A 222 37.72 16.11 -5.49
CA ALA A 222 38.30 17.43 -5.53
C ALA A 222 39.69 17.46 -4.82
N ALA A 223 39.79 16.85 -3.64
CA ALA A 223 41.01 16.73 -2.89
C ALA A 223 42.08 15.93 -3.66
N LYS A 224 41.70 14.78 -4.24
CA LYS A 224 42.58 13.95 -5.08
C LYS A 224 43.11 14.74 -6.30
N ASN A 225 42.23 15.42 -7.03
CA ASN A 225 42.61 16.20 -8.18
C ASN A 225 43.58 17.36 -7.83
N LYS A 226 43.30 18.06 -6.73
CA LYS A 226 44.17 19.12 -6.21
C LYS A 226 45.55 18.58 -5.84
N HIS A 227 45.63 17.45 -5.17
CA HIS A 227 46.88 16.81 -4.81
C HIS A 227 47.68 16.39 -6.05
N GLN A 228 47.05 15.80 -7.08
CA GLN A 228 47.68 15.43 -8.35
C GLN A 228 48.23 16.65 -9.09
N GLN A 229 47.48 17.76 -9.13
CA GLN A 229 47.93 19.01 -9.76
C GLN A 229 49.14 19.61 -9.03
N GLN A 230 49.17 19.56 -7.70
CA GLN A 230 50.32 20.01 -6.92
C GLN A 230 51.58 19.17 -7.18
N PHE A 231 51.43 17.86 -7.29
CA PHE A 231 52.53 16.96 -7.62
C PHE A 231 53.12 17.23 -9.03
N GLN A 232 52.27 17.49 -10.01
CA GLN A 232 52.70 17.80 -11.39
C GLN A 232 53.33 19.18 -11.51
N ALA A 233 52.99 20.13 -10.61
CA ALA A 233 53.59 21.46 -10.62
C ALA A 233 54.93 21.56 -9.87
N SER A 234 55.29 20.52 -9.10
CA SER A 234 56.51 20.49 -8.24
C SER A 234 57.63 19.62 -8.84
N GLY A 235 57.45 18.98 -9.99
CA GLY A 235 58.41 18.18 -10.73
C GLY A 235 58.73 18.83 -12.08
#